data_c6f991856af5a366f246bb44de4d89d3
#
_entry.id   c6f991856af5a366f246bb44de4d89d3
#
_cell.length_a   1.000
_cell.length_b   1.000
_cell.length_c   1.000
_cell.angle_alpha   90.00
_cell.angle_beta   90.00
_cell.angle_gamma   90.00
#
_symmetry.space_group_name_H-M   'P 1'
#
loop_
_entity.id
_entity.type
_entity.pdbx_description
1 polymer ?
#
loop_
_entity_poly.entity_id
_entity_poly.type
_entity_poly.pdbx_seq_one_letter_code
_entity_poly.pdbx_strand_id
1 'polypeptide(L)'
;MRGGLAGQEGPVTTAGLLCGQQFFLDCLDNPPRAHRLLTLCTEMYIRWVQADDAVYGVQHTIVGIADYYAGLLSPALWPEFVLPYYQRICASLGPKGCALHSELLRRQHLPLLHSLPLVSLNCGENQYLQPEDIAVELPDVPFGWHILAVAEMKQDTPELIQYRFKDLVQRGVRQVLAELAVGTPPDNVRAFVEIGRELAG
;
A
#
# COMPACT_ATOMS: atom_id res chain seq x y z
N MET A 1 -6.12 5.43 -24.54
CA MET A 1 -5.45 5.96 -23.32
C MET A 1 -5.37 4.81 -22.31
N ARG A 2 -4.18 4.34 -22.00
CA ARG A 2 -3.99 3.35 -20.93
C ARG A 2 -3.92 4.15 -19.63
N GLY A 3 -5.02 4.22 -18.89
CA GLY A 3 -5.03 4.73 -17.52
C GLY A 3 -4.32 3.72 -16.62
N GLY A 4 -3.03 3.90 -16.43
CA GLY A 4 -2.25 3.13 -15.48
C GLY A 4 -2.27 3.77 -14.10
N LEU A 5 -1.86 3.02 -13.09
CA LEU A 5 -1.53 3.51 -11.77
C LEU A 5 -0.09 4.04 -11.80
N ALA A 6 0.15 5.33 -11.56
CA ALA A 6 1.49 5.82 -11.23
C ALA A 6 1.70 5.69 -9.73
N GLY A 7 2.84 5.18 -9.31
CA GLY A 7 3.15 5.03 -7.89
C GLY A 7 4.64 5.12 -7.61
N GLN A 8 4.96 5.68 -6.46
CA GLN A 8 6.30 5.84 -5.91
C GLN A 8 6.28 5.53 -4.42
N GLU A 9 7.47 5.39 -3.83
CA GLU A 9 7.61 5.38 -2.37
C GLU A 9 7.02 6.65 -1.78
N GLY A 10 6.17 6.47 -0.76
CA GLY A 10 5.48 7.57 -0.09
C GLY A 10 6.42 8.47 0.72
N PRO A 11 5.94 9.64 1.13
CA PRO A 11 6.77 10.65 1.80
C PRO A 11 7.43 10.16 3.09
N VAL A 12 6.72 9.35 3.90
CA VAL A 12 7.24 8.87 5.19
C VAL A 12 8.34 7.82 4.99
N THR A 13 8.12 6.87 4.08
CA THR A 13 9.15 5.88 3.71
C THR A 13 10.36 6.58 3.13
N THR A 14 10.17 7.50 2.18
CA THR A 14 11.29 8.26 1.58
C THR A 14 12.06 9.04 2.64
N ALA A 15 11.38 9.74 3.55
CA ALA A 15 12.02 10.48 4.64
C ALA A 15 12.80 9.56 5.59
N GLY A 16 12.21 8.42 5.94
CA GLY A 16 12.87 7.40 6.76
C GLY A 16 14.09 6.77 6.08
N LEU A 17 14.02 6.51 4.78
CA LEU A 17 15.18 6.01 4.01
C LEU A 17 16.31 7.04 3.92
N LEU A 18 16.00 8.33 3.80
CA LEU A 18 17.00 9.40 3.71
C LEU A 18 17.66 9.72 5.06
N CYS A 19 16.91 9.71 6.15
CA CYS A 19 17.37 10.18 7.46
C CYS A 19 17.38 9.09 8.55
N GLY A 20 16.99 7.88 8.23
CA GLY A 20 16.93 6.77 9.18
C GLY A 20 16.01 7.08 10.37
N GLN A 21 16.38 6.57 11.53
CA GLN A 21 15.61 6.76 12.78
C GLN A 21 15.47 8.24 13.18
N GLN A 22 16.41 9.10 12.77
CA GLN A 22 16.37 10.51 13.11
C GLN A 22 15.09 11.20 12.62
N PHE A 23 14.55 10.80 11.47
CA PHE A 23 13.28 11.33 10.98
C PHE A 23 12.13 11.08 11.97
N PHE A 24 12.05 9.87 12.51
CA PHE A 24 10.97 9.50 13.45
C PHE A 24 11.12 10.23 14.79
N LEU A 25 12.37 10.45 15.26
CA LEU A 25 12.64 11.27 16.43
C LEU A 25 12.27 12.74 16.19
N ASP A 26 12.59 13.26 15.00
CA ASP A 26 12.25 14.63 14.63
C ASP A 26 10.73 14.89 14.60
N CYS A 27 9.92 13.89 14.34
CA CYS A 27 8.45 14.03 14.46
C CYS A 27 7.99 14.37 15.91
N LEU A 28 8.80 14.03 16.91
CA LEU A 28 8.53 14.31 18.32
C LEU A 28 9.30 15.52 18.84
N ASP A 29 10.60 15.58 18.54
CA ASP A 29 11.55 16.51 19.15
C ASP A 29 11.78 17.77 18.31
N ASN A 30 11.57 17.68 16.98
CA ASN A 30 11.79 18.79 16.04
C ASN A 30 10.78 18.76 14.88
N PRO A 31 9.47 18.92 15.15
CA PRO A 31 8.42 18.91 14.11
C PRO A 31 8.71 19.78 12.89
N PRO A 32 9.27 21.00 13.03
CA PRO A 32 9.58 21.82 11.87
C PRO A 32 10.60 21.19 10.91
N ARG A 33 11.55 20.39 11.42
CA ARG A 33 12.52 19.66 10.58
C ARG A 33 11.84 18.49 9.86
N ALA A 34 11.01 17.72 10.55
CA ALA A 34 10.24 16.64 9.97
C ALA A 34 9.31 17.16 8.85
N HIS A 35 8.61 18.26 9.09
CA HIS A 35 7.74 18.90 8.08
C HIS A 35 8.49 19.38 6.84
N ARG A 36 9.68 19.98 7.01
CA ARG A 36 10.52 20.38 5.86
C ARG A 36 10.91 19.17 5.00
N LEU A 37 11.31 18.08 5.64
CA LEU A 37 11.69 16.86 4.92
C LEU A 37 10.49 16.23 4.22
N LEU A 38 9.35 16.06 4.89
CA LEU A 38 8.12 15.53 4.29
C LEU A 38 7.60 16.39 3.15
N THR A 39 7.72 17.73 3.27
CA THR A 39 7.38 18.65 2.18
C THR A 39 8.27 18.41 0.96
N LEU A 40 9.58 18.26 1.16
CA LEU A 40 10.53 17.96 0.08
C LEU A 40 10.22 16.61 -0.59
N CYS A 41 10.01 15.56 0.20
CA CYS A 41 9.68 14.23 -0.30
C CYS A 41 8.36 14.24 -1.10
N THR A 42 7.35 14.96 -0.61
CA THR A 42 6.06 15.12 -1.30
C THR A 42 6.20 15.86 -2.62
N GLU A 43 6.97 16.95 -2.64
CA GLU A 43 7.22 17.73 -3.86
C GLU A 43 7.98 16.90 -4.90
N MET A 44 9.00 16.15 -4.45
CA MET A 44 9.77 15.25 -5.30
C MET A 44 8.86 14.16 -5.90
N TYR A 45 7.98 13.57 -5.08
CA TYR A 45 6.98 12.59 -5.52
C TYR A 45 6.11 13.15 -6.64
N ILE A 46 5.51 14.33 -6.42
CA ILE A 46 4.61 14.97 -7.37
C ILE A 46 5.33 15.26 -8.70
N ARG A 47 6.52 15.87 -8.63
CA ARG A 47 7.31 16.20 -9.83
C ARG A 47 7.76 14.96 -10.59
N TRP A 48 8.11 13.89 -9.89
CA TRP A 48 8.49 12.64 -10.53
C TRP A 48 7.33 12.06 -11.35
N VAL A 49 6.13 11.93 -10.77
CA VAL A 49 4.97 11.40 -11.49
C VAL A 49 4.60 12.30 -12.67
N GLN A 50 4.64 13.62 -12.52
CA GLN A 50 4.40 14.55 -13.63
C GLN A 50 5.43 14.42 -14.75
N ALA A 51 6.70 14.20 -14.41
CA ALA A 51 7.74 13.99 -15.41
C ALA A 51 7.57 12.64 -16.13
N ASP A 52 7.18 11.59 -15.40
CA ASP A 52 6.87 10.28 -15.96
C ASP A 52 5.70 10.35 -16.93
N ASP A 53 4.60 11.00 -16.53
CA ASP A 53 3.44 11.29 -17.40
C ASP A 53 3.85 12.01 -18.69
N ALA A 54 4.70 13.01 -18.57
CA ALA A 54 5.17 13.78 -19.72
C ALA A 54 6.06 12.96 -20.67
N VAL A 55 6.95 12.10 -20.12
CA VAL A 55 7.85 11.25 -20.91
C VAL A 55 7.07 10.19 -21.69
N TYR A 56 6.08 9.56 -21.06
CA TYR A 56 5.31 8.48 -21.68
C TYR A 56 4.05 8.97 -22.40
N GLY A 57 3.73 10.25 -22.35
CA GLY A 57 2.53 10.81 -22.98
C GLY A 57 1.23 10.25 -22.39
N VAL A 58 1.24 9.90 -21.12
CA VAL A 58 0.10 9.36 -20.37
C VAL A 58 -0.41 10.40 -19.39
N GLN A 59 -1.63 10.24 -18.93
CA GLN A 59 -2.18 11.01 -17.82
C GLN A 59 -2.80 10.03 -16.83
N HIS A 60 -2.14 9.83 -15.73
CA HIS A 60 -2.67 9.01 -14.65
C HIS A 60 -3.85 9.73 -13.98
N THR A 61 -4.84 8.97 -13.56
CA THR A 61 -6.02 9.52 -12.87
C THR A 61 -6.16 8.97 -11.46
N ILE A 62 -5.45 7.90 -11.14
CA ILE A 62 -5.30 7.32 -9.81
C ILE A 62 -3.82 7.35 -9.49
N VAL A 63 -3.47 7.85 -8.31
CA VAL A 63 -2.09 7.85 -7.81
C VAL A 63 -1.89 6.73 -6.80
N GLY A 64 -0.79 5.97 -6.93
CA GLY A 64 -0.43 4.90 -6.01
C GLY A 64 0.61 5.38 -4.99
N ILE A 65 0.32 5.30 -3.72
CA ILE A 65 1.23 5.67 -2.63
C ILE A 65 1.68 4.38 -1.93
N ALA A 66 2.97 4.03 -2.07
CA ALA A 66 3.57 2.91 -1.36
C ALA A 66 4.33 3.46 -0.15
N ASP A 67 3.77 3.38 1.06
CA ASP A 67 4.36 4.01 2.24
C ASP A 67 4.40 3.07 3.44
N TYR A 68 5.38 2.18 3.43
CA TYR A 68 5.57 1.16 4.47
C TYR A 68 5.80 1.78 5.84
N TYR A 69 6.66 2.81 5.91
CA TYR A 69 7.07 3.40 7.18
C TYR A 69 6.01 4.29 7.81
N ALA A 70 4.96 4.65 7.08
CA ALA A 70 3.84 5.38 7.67
C ALA A 70 3.21 4.63 8.85
N GLY A 71 3.14 3.30 8.78
CA GLY A 71 2.63 2.47 9.87
C GLY A 71 3.55 2.40 11.12
N LEU A 72 4.80 2.89 11.03
CA LEU A 72 5.69 3.05 12.19
C LEU A 72 5.33 4.26 13.05
N LEU A 73 4.72 5.29 12.45
CA LEU A 73 4.20 6.43 13.19
C LEU A 73 2.92 6.01 13.93
N SER A 74 2.80 6.43 15.19
CA SER A 74 1.58 6.16 15.94
C SER A 74 0.37 6.82 15.27
N PRO A 75 -0.85 6.27 15.40
CA PRO A 75 -2.06 6.87 14.82
C PRO A 75 -2.26 8.33 15.23
N ALA A 76 -1.81 8.72 16.43
CA ALA A 76 -1.90 10.09 16.93
C ALA A 76 -1.05 11.10 16.11
N LEU A 77 0.01 10.64 15.47
CA LEU A 77 0.89 11.48 14.64
C LEU A 77 0.43 11.58 13.17
N TRP A 78 -0.48 10.73 12.73
CA TRP A 78 -0.93 10.69 11.35
C TRP A 78 -1.61 11.99 10.88
N PRO A 79 -2.49 12.63 11.66
CA PRO A 79 -3.12 13.89 11.26
C PRO A 79 -2.13 15.00 10.95
N GLU A 80 -0.95 14.96 11.56
CA GLU A 80 0.09 15.97 11.39
C GLU A 80 1.15 15.57 10.36
N PHE A 81 1.67 14.32 10.41
CA PHE A 81 2.84 13.93 9.65
C PHE A 81 2.57 13.01 8.45
N VAL A 82 1.33 12.54 8.25
CA VAL A 82 1.00 11.62 7.15
C VAL A 82 -0.11 12.20 6.27
N LEU A 83 -1.29 12.41 6.84
CA LEU A 83 -2.48 12.76 6.06
C LEU A 83 -2.35 14.04 5.22
N PRO A 84 -1.75 15.14 5.68
CA PRO A 84 -1.63 16.36 4.87
C PRO A 84 -0.80 16.14 3.60
N TYR A 85 0.20 15.29 3.68
CA TYR A 85 1.07 14.96 2.56
C TYR A 85 0.40 14.03 1.56
N TYR A 86 -0.33 13.02 2.02
CA TYR A 86 -1.14 12.17 1.17
C TYR A 86 -2.26 12.95 0.46
N GLN A 87 -2.97 13.79 1.20
CA GLN A 87 -4.01 14.65 0.64
C GLN A 87 -3.45 15.57 -0.46
N ARG A 88 -2.25 16.12 -0.26
CA ARG A 88 -1.57 16.95 -1.27
C ARG A 88 -1.21 16.13 -2.51
N ILE A 89 -0.69 14.92 -2.36
CA ILE A 89 -0.39 14.01 -3.48
C ILE A 89 -1.69 13.69 -4.24
N CYS A 90 -2.73 13.25 -3.54
CA CYS A 90 -4.01 12.89 -4.15
C CYS A 90 -4.63 14.07 -4.90
N ALA A 91 -4.62 15.27 -4.29
CA ALA A 91 -5.15 16.49 -4.92
C ALA A 91 -4.36 16.89 -6.18
N SER A 92 -3.05 16.65 -6.20
CA SER A 92 -2.18 17.05 -7.32
C SER A 92 -2.19 16.07 -8.49
N LEU A 93 -2.37 14.76 -8.23
CA LEU A 93 -2.10 13.70 -9.20
C LEU A 93 -3.26 12.71 -9.38
N GLY A 94 -4.14 12.60 -8.41
CA GLY A 94 -5.19 11.59 -8.38
C GLY A 94 -6.61 12.15 -8.50
N PRO A 95 -7.03 12.73 -9.63
CA PRO A 95 -8.37 13.31 -9.76
C PRO A 95 -9.50 12.30 -9.58
N LYS A 96 -9.22 10.99 -9.68
CA LYS A 96 -10.15 9.90 -9.37
C LYS A 96 -9.86 9.19 -8.05
N GLY A 97 -8.84 9.63 -7.31
CA GLY A 97 -8.47 9.10 -6.01
C GLY A 97 -7.06 8.51 -5.95
N CYS A 98 -6.78 7.84 -4.84
CA CYS A 98 -5.49 7.22 -4.59
C CYS A 98 -5.62 5.74 -4.18
N ALA A 99 -4.62 4.96 -4.54
CA ALA A 99 -4.40 3.60 -4.06
C ALA A 99 -3.27 3.64 -3.02
N LEU A 100 -3.51 3.10 -1.84
CA LEU A 100 -2.50 3.05 -0.78
C LEU A 100 -1.97 1.63 -0.63
N HIS A 101 -0.64 1.50 -0.56
CA HIS A 101 0.03 0.29 -0.13
C HIS A 101 0.83 0.57 1.15
N SER A 102 0.53 -0.18 2.24
CA SER A 102 1.25 -0.06 3.51
C SER A 102 1.09 -1.32 4.35
N GLU A 103 2.20 -1.93 4.75
CA GLU A 103 2.22 -3.23 5.42
C GLU A 103 2.21 -3.15 6.96
N LEU A 104 2.48 -1.98 7.52
CA LEU A 104 2.63 -1.82 8.98
C LEU A 104 1.43 -1.14 9.64
N LEU A 105 0.33 -1.00 8.91
CA LEU A 105 -0.90 -0.44 9.46
C LEU A 105 -1.44 -1.31 10.59
N ARG A 106 -2.04 -0.64 11.57
CA ARG A 106 -2.78 -1.26 12.66
C ARG A 106 -4.23 -0.81 12.62
N ARG A 107 -5.10 -1.50 13.33
CA ARG A 107 -6.54 -1.21 13.36
C ARG A 107 -6.85 0.27 13.63
N GLN A 108 -6.08 0.91 14.50
CA GLN A 108 -6.27 2.33 14.85
C GLN A 108 -5.91 3.32 13.72
N HIS A 109 -5.20 2.87 12.67
CA HIS A 109 -4.92 3.71 11.49
C HIS A 109 -6.09 3.73 10.50
N LEU A 110 -6.90 2.66 10.45
CA LEU A 110 -7.95 2.50 9.44
C LEU A 110 -8.97 3.67 9.44
N PRO A 111 -9.49 4.14 10.58
CA PRO A 111 -10.42 5.28 10.61
C PRO A 111 -9.84 6.55 9.99
N LEU A 112 -8.52 6.75 10.05
CA LEU A 112 -7.86 7.92 9.51
C LEU A 112 -7.90 7.96 7.97
N LEU A 113 -7.99 6.78 7.34
CA LEU A 113 -8.04 6.64 5.89
C LEU A 113 -9.34 7.17 5.27
N HIS A 114 -10.42 7.35 6.04
CA HIS A 114 -11.65 7.99 5.57
C HIS A 114 -11.44 9.43 5.09
N SER A 115 -10.37 10.09 5.52
CA SER A 115 -10.02 11.45 5.08
C SER A 115 -9.38 11.52 3.69
N LEU A 116 -9.11 10.37 3.07
CA LEU A 116 -8.49 10.26 1.76
C LEU A 116 -9.50 9.79 0.71
N PRO A 117 -9.39 10.21 -0.55
CA PRO A 117 -10.17 9.68 -1.66
C PRO A 117 -9.63 8.29 -2.06
N LEU A 118 -9.70 7.33 -1.14
CA LEU A 118 -9.09 6.02 -1.29
C LEU A 118 -9.94 5.14 -2.23
N VAL A 119 -9.31 4.65 -3.32
CA VAL A 119 -9.96 3.77 -4.29
C VAL A 119 -9.54 2.31 -4.13
N SER A 120 -8.42 2.06 -3.46
CA SER A 120 -7.99 0.72 -3.06
C SER A 120 -6.95 0.77 -1.95
N LEU A 121 -6.90 -0.29 -1.15
CA LEU A 121 -5.91 -0.49 -0.11
C LEU A 121 -5.20 -1.84 -0.34
N ASN A 122 -3.88 -1.85 -0.29
CA ASN A 122 -3.09 -3.07 -0.27
C ASN A 122 -2.26 -3.11 1.02
N CYS A 123 -2.50 -4.12 1.84
CA CYS A 123 -1.81 -4.28 3.11
C CYS A 123 -0.57 -5.19 3.03
N GLY A 124 -0.26 -5.73 1.82
CA GLY A 124 0.90 -6.60 1.64
C GLY A 124 0.87 -7.81 2.57
N GLU A 125 2.00 -8.08 3.20
CA GLU A 125 2.17 -9.14 4.22
C GLU A 125 1.92 -8.60 5.65
N ASN A 126 0.87 -7.80 5.84
CA ASN A 126 0.57 -7.17 7.13
C ASN A 126 0.35 -8.20 8.24
N GLN A 127 1.04 -8.01 9.38
CA GLN A 127 1.01 -8.90 10.53
C GLN A 127 0.11 -8.38 11.67
N TYR A 128 -0.44 -7.16 11.56
CA TYR A 128 -1.19 -6.48 12.62
C TYR A 128 -2.69 -6.37 12.34
N LEU A 129 -3.10 -6.62 11.11
CA LEU A 129 -4.48 -6.57 10.66
C LEU A 129 -4.98 -7.96 10.27
N GLN A 130 -6.28 -8.09 10.25
CA GLN A 130 -6.98 -9.18 9.60
C GLN A 130 -7.84 -8.60 8.45
N PRO A 131 -8.15 -9.38 7.41
CA PRO A 131 -9.05 -8.93 6.34
C PRO A 131 -10.36 -8.33 6.84
N GLU A 132 -10.93 -8.90 7.91
CA GLU A 132 -12.18 -8.45 8.53
C GLU A 132 -12.07 -7.05 9.14
N ASP A 133 -10.90 -6.65 9.64
CA ASP A 133 -10.68 -5.32 10.19
C ASP A 133 -10.89 -4.25 9.12
N ILE A 134 -10.39 -4.53 7.89
CA ILE A 134 -10.53 -3.63 6.77
C ILE A 134 -11.97 -3.66 6.24
N ALA A 135 -12.55 -4.85 6.08
CA ALA A 135 -13.91 -5.00 5.58
C ALA A 135 -14.95 -4.28 6.46
N VAL A 136 -14.72 -4.25 7.77
CA VAL A 136 -15.60 -3.54 8.73
C VAL A 136 -15.40 -2.04 8.69
N GLU A 137 -14.14 -1.57 8.69
CA GLU A 137 -13.83 -0.15 8.80
C GLU A 137 -13.95 0.58 7.46
N LEU A 138 -13.63 -0.09 6.35
CA LEU A 138 -13.59 0.48 4.99
C LEU A 138 -14.45 -0.36 4.02
N PRO A 139 -15.76 -0.51 4.26
CA PRO A 139 -16.61 -1.48 3.53
C PRO A 139 -16.70 -1.21 2.03
N ASP A 140 -16.54 0.04 1.60
CA ASP A 140 -16.63 0.46 0.20
C ASP A 140 -15.27 0.49 -0.52
N VAL A 141 -14.18 0.21 0.20
CA VAL A 141 -12.83 0.23 -0.37
C VAL A 141 -12.37 -1.19 -0.69
N PRO A 142 -12.20 -1.55 -1.97
CA PRO A 142 -11.60 -2.82 -2.33
C PRO A 142 -10.18 -2.90 -1.78
N PHE A 143 -9.82 -4.05 -1.21
CA PHE A 143 -8.49 -4.23 -0.66
C PHE A 143 -7.82 -5.51 -1.16
N GLY A 144 -6.48 -5.43 -1.21
CA GLY A 144 -5.58 -6.52 -1.55
C GLY A 144 -4.93 -7.12 -0.31
N TRP A 145 -4.59 -8.40 -0.41
CA TRP A 145 -3.88 -9.15 0.62
C TRP A 145 -2.90 -10.13 0.01
N HIS A 146 -1.74 -10.30 0.63
CA HIS A 146 -0.73 -11.21 0.14
C HIS A 146 -0.82 -12.59 0.79
N ILE A 147 -0.64 -13.62 -0.02
CA ILE A 147 -0.18 -14.92 0.46
C ILE A 147 1.32 -14.77 0.73
N LEU A 148 1.76 -15.20 1.91
CA LEU A 148 3.12 -14.94 2.39
C LEU A 148 4.17 -15.61 1.50
N ALA A 149 5.14 -14.83 1.02
CA ALA A 149 6.13 -15.28 0.03
C ALA A 149 6.97 -16.47 0.51
N VAL A 150 7.41 -16.45 1.75
CA VAL A 150 8.29 -17.50 2.31
C VAL A 150 7.48 -18.57 3.07
N ALA A 151 6.64 -18.17 3.99
CA ALA A 151 5.93 -19.09 4.87
C ALA A 151 4.86 -19.91 4.13
N GLU A 152 4.21 -19.34 3.10
CA GLU A 152 3.14 -19.99 2.36
C GLU A 152 3.60 -20.34 0.93
N MET A 153 3.85 -19.36 0.05
CA MET A 153 4.18 -19.63 -1.36
C MET A 153 5.38 -20.55 -1.56
N LYS A 154 6.39 -20.48 -0.70
CA LYS A 154 7.59 -21.31 -0.82
C LYS A 154 7.50 -22.63 -0.05
N GLN A 155 6.86 -22.67 1.11
CA GLN A 155 6.94 -23.80 2.03
C GLN A 155 5.69 -24.69 2.03
N ASP A 156 4.53 -24.16 1.65
CA ASP A 156 3.30 -24.93 1.60
C ASP A 156 3.18 -25.80 0.35
N THR A 157 2.11 -26.60 0.29
CA THR A 157 1.73 -27.41 -0.88
C THR A 157 0.81 -26.63 -1.81
N PRO A 158 0.69 -27.04 -3.10
CA PRO A 158 -0.26 -26.46 -4.03
C PRO A 158 -1.70 -26.39 -3.51
N GLU A 159 -2.15 -27.42 -2.81
CA GLU A 159 -3.51 -27.50 -2.25
C GLU A 159 -3.73 -26.47 -1.13
N LEU A 160 -2.73 -26.24 -0.29
CA LEU A 160 -2.77 -25.22 0.76
C LEU A 160 -2.79 -23.80 0.17
N ILE A 161 -2.03 -23.56 -0.90
CA ILE A 161 -2.06 -22.29 -1.63
C ILE A 161 -3.47 -22.01 -2.18
N GLN A 162 -4.10 -23.01 -2.82
CA GLN A 162 -5.46 -22.87 -3.34
C GLN A 162 -6.48 -22.66 -2.21
N TYR A 163 -6.35 -23.40 -1.11
CA TYR A 163 -7.19 -23.21 0.07
C TYR A 163 -7.06 -21.79 0.63
N ARG A 164 -5.81 -21.32 0.82
CA ARG A 164 -5.53 -19.98 1.35
C ARG A 164 -6.09 -18.88 0.45
N PHE A 165 -5.97 -19.04 -0.86
CA PHE A 165 -6.55 -18.10 -1.82
C PHE A 165 -8.08 -18.01 -1.66
N LYS A 166 -8.76 -19.16 -1.62
CA LYS A 166 -10.23 -19.23 -1.43
C LYS A 166 -10.66 -18.63 -0.09
N ASP A 167 -9.93 -18.91 0.99
CA ASP A 167 -10.18 -18.34 2.31
C ASP A 167 -10.11 -16.81 2.28
N LEU A 168 -9.07 -16.24 1.69
CA LEU A 168 -8.92 -14.79 1.57
C LEU A 168 -10.08 -14.14 0.79
N VAL A 169 -10.49 -14.74 -0.33
CA VAL A 169 -11.64 -14.25 -1.12
C VAL A 169 -12.93 -14.31 -0.30
N GLN A 170 -13.18 -15.38 0.46
CA GLN A 170 -14.34 -15.52 1.33
C GLN A 170 -14.34 -14.48 2.46
N ARG A 171 -13.18 -14.06 2.93
CA ARG A 171 -13.00 -13.00 3.94
C ARG A 171 -13.07 -11.58 3.36
N GLY A 172 -13.44 -11.43 2.08
CA GLY A 172 -13.70 -10.14 1.44
C GLY A 172 -12.51 -9.53 0.69
N VAL A 173 -11.38 -10.22 0.60
CA VAL A 173 -10.23 -9.76 -0.18
C VAL A 173 -10.58 -9.74 -1.66
N ARG A 174 -10.37 -8.58 -2.33
CA ARG A 174 -10.67 -8.40 -3.76
C ARG A 174 -9.47 -8.67 -4.67
N GLN A 175 -8.27 -8.54 -4.15
CA GLN A 175 -7.03 -8.79 -4.88
C GLN A 175 -6.14 -9.68 -4.02
N VAL A 176 -6.12 -10.97 -4.31
CA VAL A 176 -5.14 -11.88 -3.69
C VAL A 176 -3.86 -11.79 -4.47
N LEU A 177 -2.79 -11.46 -3.78
CA LEU A 177 -1.46 -11.22 -4.34
C LEU A 177 -0.46 -12.20 -3.74
N ALA A 178 0.66 -12.41 -4.42
CA ALA A 178 1.78 -13.17 -3.88
C ALA A 178 3.10 -12.62 -4.42
N GLU A 179 4.08 -12.48 -3.56
CA GLU A 179 5.47 -12.33 -3.97
C GLU A 179 6.14 -13.69 -4.05
N LEU A 180 7.15 -13.79 -4.88
CA LEU A 180 7.87 -15.05 -5.08
C LEU A 180 9.27 -14.94 -4.49
N ALA A 181 9.51 -15.69 -3.42
CA ALA A 181 10.85 -15.86 -2.89
C ALA A 181 11.71 -16.76 -3.81
N VAL A 182 13.02 -16.55 -3.77
CA VAL A 182 13.94 -17.44 -4.49
C VAL A 182 13.73 -18.89 -4.04
N GLY A 183 13.49 -19.78 -5.01
CA GLY A 183 13.24 -21.20 -4.78
C GLY A 183 11.77 -21.54 -4.44
N THR A 184 10.82 -20.63 -4.71
CA THR A 184 9.39 -20.97 -4.68
C THR A 184 9.12 -22.10 -5.70
N PRO A 185 8.45 -23.21 -5.31
CA PRO A 185 8.14 -24.30 -6.22
C PRO A 185 7.25 -23.84 -7.39
N PRO A 186 7.57 -24.22 -8.65
CA PRO A 186 6.74 -23.88 -9.80
C PRO A 186 5.29 -24.36 -9.69
N ASP A 187 5.05 -25.48 -9.00
CA ASP A 187 3.71 -26.03 -8.81
C ASP A 187 2.85 -25.16 -7.90
N ASN A 188 3.45 -24.51 -6.89
CA ASN A 188 2.76 -23.53 -6.05
C ASN A 188 2.36 -22.28 -6.84
N VAL A 189 3.27 -21.80 -7.70
CA VAL A 189 2.96 -20.66 -8.60
C VAL A 189 1.81 -21.03 -9.56
N ARG A 190 1.85 -22.25 -10.12
CA ARG A 190 0.79 -22.74 -11.00
C ARG A 190 -0.54 -22.83 -10.28
N ALA A 191 -0.57 -23.41 -9.08
CA ALA A 191 -1.77 -23.52 -8.25
C ALA A 191 -2.38 -22.16 -7.93
N PHE A 192 -1.55 -21.17 -7.59
CA PHE A 192 -1.98 -19.78 -7.35
C PHE A 192 -2.64 -19.17 -8.61
N VAL A 193 -2.02 -19.31 -9.77
CA VAL A 193 -2.55 -18.76 -11.03
C VAL A 193 -3.84 -19.46 -11.46
N GLU A 194 -3.90 -20.78 -11.34
CA GLU A 194 -5.08 -21.58 -11.72
C GLU A 194 -6.30 -21.24 -10.88
N ILE A 195 -6.14 -21.18 -9.56
CA ILE A 195 -7.25 -20.81 -8.66
C ILE A 195 -7.70 -19.36 -8.88
N GLY A 196 -6.78 -18.44 -9.16
CA GLY A 196 -7.13 -17.06 -9.48
C GLY A 196 -7.95 -16.96 -10.77
N ARG A 197 -7.65 -17.75 -11.80
CA ARG A 197 -8.43 -17.82 -13.05
C ARG A 197 -9.79 -18.45 -12.84
N GLU A 198 -9.88 -19.53 -12.06
CA GLU A 198 -11.14 -20.21 -11.72
C GLU A 198 -12.14 -19.26 -11.04
N LEU A 199 -11.65 -18.42 -10.12
CA LEU A 199 -12.52 -17.51 -9.36
C LEU A 199 -12.81 -16.17 -10.05
N ALA A 200 -12.07 -15.83 -11.11
CA ALA A 200 -12.29 -14.61 -11.89
C ALA A 200 -13.25 -14.81 -13.07
N GLY A 201 -13.52 -16.07 -13.45
CA GLY A 201 -14.30 -16.46 -14.61
C GLY A 201 -15.73 -16.48 -14.50
#